data_afbf7c63dbfcdf8ef047a6113b901e08
#
_entry.id   afbf7c63dbfcdf8ef047a6113b901e08
#
_cell.length_a   1.000
_cell.length_b   1.000
_cell.length_c   1.000
_cell.angle_alpha   90.00
_cell.angle_beta   90.00
_cell.angle_gamma   90.00
#
_symmetry.space_group_name_H-M   'P 1'
#
loop_
_entity.id
_entity.type
_entity.pdbx_description
1 polymer ?
#
loop_
_entity_poly.entity_id
_entity_poly.type
_entity_poly.pdbx_seq_one_letter_code
_entity_poly.pdbx_strand_id
1 'polypeptide(L)'
;MKNTKQAIALASAAALSVGMLAGCGGAASSAATASSESNSTATAEASTTAASDGTLVLAETGFESKFSPFFAASASDQDVIDLTQIALLGADRKGEMVLNGIEGETREYNGTDYTYYGPADCEVTENADGTVTYAINMRDDLVFSDGTPITIDDVIFNLYVYMDPTYDG
;
A
#
# COMPACT_ATOMS: atom_id res chain seq x y z
N MET A 1 -40.33 -21.45 -17.85
CA MET A 1 -40.47 -20.45 -16.77
C MET A 1 -39.13 -19.89 -16.25
N LYS A 2 -37.94 -20.37 -16.72
CA LYS A 2 -36.63 -19.92 -16.26
C LYS A 2 -36.14 -18.65 -17.03
N ASN A 3 -36.60 -18.42 -18.24
CA ASN A 3 -36.13 -17.36 -19.12
C ASN A 3 -36.84 -16.00 -18.92
N THR A 4 -38.03 -16.01 -18.31
CA THR A 4 -38.82 -14.78 -18.08
C THR A 4 -38.27 -13.95 -16.93
N LYS A 5 -37.62 -14.58 -15.94
CA LYS A 5 -37.00 -13.88 -14.81
C LYS A 5 -35.70 -13.19 -15.18
N GLN A 6 -34.97 -13.74 -16.15
CA GLN A 6 -33.74 -13.10 -16.67
C GLN A 6 -34.04 -11.92 -17.60
N ALA A 7 -35.13 -11.97 -18.34
CA ALA A 7 -35.56 -10.87 -19.21
C ALA A 7 -36.03 -9.64 -18.41
N ILE A 8 -36.65 -9.83 -17.26
CA ILE A 8 -37.10 -8.75 -16.36
C ILE A 8 -35.92 -8.08 -15.66
N ALA A 9 -34.88 -8.86 -15.29
CA ALA A 9 -33.66 -8.32 -14.67
C ALA A 9 -32.82 -7.47 -15.63
N LEU A 10 -32.79 -7.82 -16.93
CA LEU A 10 -32.08 -7.06 -17.96
C LEU A 10 -32.83 -5.77 -18.35
N ALA A 11 -34.16 -5.76 -18.31
CA ALA A 11 -34.95 -4.58 -18.62
C ALA A 11 -34.88 -3.51 -17.51
N SER A 12 -34.71 -3.90 -16.25
CA SER A 12 -34.58 -2.96 -15.14
C SER A 12 -33.17 -2.29 -15.06
N ALA A 13 -32.13 -2.96 -15.53
CA ALA A 13 -30.78 -2.41 -15.59
C ALA A 13 -30.62 -1.35 -16.70
N ALA A 14 -31.35 -1.51 -17.82
CA ALA A 14 -31.32 -0.56 -18.94
C ALA A 14 -32.11 0.75 -18.67
N ALA A 15 -33.10 0.72 -17.77
CA ALA A 15 -33.91 1.91 -17.44
C ALA A 15 -33.22 2.89 -16.49
N LEU A 16 -32.21 2.43 -15.72
CA LEU A 16 -31.46 3.26 -14.77
C LEU A 16 -30.31 4.03 -15.42
N SER A 17 -29.85 3.64 -16.62
CA SER A 17 -28.70 4.28 -17.29
C SER A 17 -29.09 5.49 -18.15
N VAL A 18 -30.38 5.73 -18.44
CA VAL A 18 -30.84 6.87 -19.27
C VAL A 18 -31.22 8.09 -18.43
N GLY A 19 -31.37 7.95 -17.12
CA GLY A 19 -31.81 9.02 -16.21
C GLY A 19 -30.73 10.01 -15.76
N MET A 20 -29.43 9.79 -16.02
CA MET A 20 -28.36 10.65 -15.51
C MET A 20 -27.74 11.63 -16.52
N LEU A 21 -28.24 11.71 -17.76
CA LEU A 21 -27.71 12.62 -18.80
C LEU A 21 -28.58 13.86 -19.10
N ALA A 22 -29.66 14.12 -18.36
CA ALA A 22 -30.59 15.20 -18.64
C ALA A 22 -30.59 16.31 -17.57
N GLY A 23 -29.41 16.75 -17.12
CA GLY A 23 -29.28 17.75 -16.07
C GLY A 23 -28.16 18.77 -16.31
N CYS A 24 -28.03 19.29 -17.55
CA CYS A 24 -27.21 20.48 -17.77
C CYS A 24 -27.67 21.24 -19.00
N GLY A 25 -28.42 22.32 -18.78
CA GLY A 25 -28.76 23.26 -19.84
C GLY A 25 -29.89 24.19 -19.46
N GLY A 26 -29.57 25.48 -19.20
CA GLY A 26 -30.59 26.55 -19.15
C GLY A 26 -30.11 27.82 -18.46
N ALA A 27 -29.62 28.76 -19.26
CA ALA A 27 -29.18 30.09 -18.84
C ALA A 27 -30.40 31.00 -18.48
N ALA A 28 -30.18 31.93 -17.55
CA ALA A 28 -30.43 33.37 -17.70
C ALA A 28 -30.25 34.15 -16.40
N SER A 29 -29.30 35.05 -16.44
CA SER A 29 -29.23 36.42 -15.96
C SER A 29 -30.07 36.89 -14.75
N SER A 30 -29.40 37.30 -13.65
CA SER A 30 -29.52 38.64 -13.07
C SER A 30 -28.52 38.82 -11.90
N ALA A 31 -27.87 39.97 -11.86
CA ALA A 31 -26.83 40.39 -10.94
C ALA A 31 -27.34 40.63 -9.51
N ALA A 32 -26.54 40.23 -8.53
CA ALA A 32 -26.33 40.96 -7.26
C ALA A 32 -25.09 40.46 -6.52
N THR A 33 -24.31 41.37 -6.17
CA THR A 33 -23.04 41.55 -5.43
C THR A 33 -22.83 40.64 -4.24
N ALA A 34 -21.54 40.24 -4.12
CA ALA A 34 -20.67 40.00 -2.94
C ALA A 34 -20.85 38.72 -2.11
N SER A 35 -19.89 37.91 -2.17
CA SER A 35 -18.91 37.53 -1.14
C SER A 35 -18.12 36.29 -1.58
N SER A 36 -16.83 36.44 -1.62
CA SER A 36 -15.85 35.42 -1.97
C SER A 36 -15.90 34.24 -0.98
N GLU A 37 -16.32 33.08 -1.45
CA GLU A 37 -15.82 31.81 -0.92
C GLU A 37 -15.29 31.01 -2.10
N SER A 38 -13.99 30.95 -2.15
CA SER A 38 -13.19 30.22 -3.14
C SER A 38 -13.35 28.74 -2.87
N ASN A 39 -14.30 28.11 -3.52
CA ASN A 39 -14.36 26.66 -3.59
C ASN A 39 -13.46 26.21 -4.75
N SER A 40 -12.15 26.12 -4.47
CA SER A 40 -11.20 25.50 -5.38
C SER A 40 -11.50 24.01 -5.46
N THR A 41 -12.24 23.61 -6.48
CA THR A 41 -12.20 22.21 -6.93
C THR A 41 -10.83 22.02 -7.55
N ALA A 42 -9.86 21.58 -6.75
CA ALA A 42 -8.56 21.14 -7.23
C ALA A 42 -8.76 19.86 -8.02
N THR A 43 -8.86 19.99 -9.34
CA THR A 43 -8.58 18.88 -10.24
C THR A 43 -7.10 18.60 -10.08
N ALA A 44 -6.75 17.54 -9.35
CA ALA A 44 -5.38 17.06 -9.25
C ALA A 44 -4.99 16.54 -10.64
N GLU A 45 -4.47 17.41 -11.49
CA GLU A 45 -3.63 17.00 -12.59
C GLU A 45 -2.32 16.50 -11.94
N ALA A 46 -2.11 15.19 -12.00
CA ALA A 46 -0.83 14.59 -11.64
C ALA A 46 0.24 15.14 -12.58
N SER A 47 0.81 16.29 -12.21
CA SER A 47 1.97 16.87 -12.88
C SER A 47 3.18 16.04 -12.46
N THR A 48 3.50 14.99 -13.23
CA THR A 48 4.77 14.28 -13.14
C THR A 48 5.88 15.16 -13.75
N THR A 49 6.22 16.25 -13.09
CA THR A 49 7.53 16.86 -13.25
C THR A 49 8.47 16.08 -12.35
N ALA A 50 9.24 15.15 -12.94
CA ALA A 50 10.36 14.54 -12.26
C ALA A 50 11.23 15.69 -11.72
N ALA A 51 11.32 15.79 -10.40
CA ALA A 51 12.23 16.75 -9.78
C ALA A 51 13.65 16.40 -10.25
N SER A 52 14.35 17.36 -10.82
CA SER A 52 15.70 17.16 -11.41
C SER A 52 16.78 16.83 -10.37
N ASP A 53 16.44 16.86 -9.08
CA ASP A 53 17.31 16.59 -7.93
C ASP A 53 17.04 15.21 -7.30
N GLY A 54 16.10 14.41 -7.87
CA GLY A 54 15.74 13.10 -7.31
C GLY A 54 14.80 13.15 -6.11
N THR A 55 14.21 14.30 -5.78
CA THR A 55 13.26 14.45 -4.68
C THR A 55 11.91 13.80 -5.03
N LEU A 56 11.42 12.90 -4.19
CA LEU A 56 10.07 12.36 -4.22
C LEU A 56 9.19 13.13 -3.21
N VAL A 57 8.09 13.69 -3.69
CA VAL A 57 7.11 14.38 -2.85
C VAL A 57 5.83 13.55 -2.78
N LEU A 58 5.46 13.10 -1.59
CA LEU A 58 4.24 12.38 -1.30
C LEU A 58 3.26 13.29 -0.55
N ALA A 59 1.99 13.25 -0.94
CA ALA A 59 0.93 14.00 -0.26
C ALA A 59 0.19 13.07 0.70
N GLU A 60 0.14 13.46 1.98
CA GLU A 60 -0.51 12.72 3.05
C GLU A 60 -1.62 13.55 3.71
N THR A 61 -2.60 12.88 4.30
CA THR A 61 -3.76 13.54 4.92
C THR A 61 -3.49 14.06 6.33
N GLY A 62 -2.48 13.53 7.00
CA GLY A 62 -2.10 13.92 8.35
C GLY A 62 -1.44 12.76 9.09
N PHE A 63 -0.60 13.08 10.07
CA PHE A 63 0.13 12.12 10.87
C PHE A 63 -0.37 12.10 12.31
N GLU A 64 -0.39 10.91 12.91
CA GLU A 64 -0.52 10.74 14.37
C GLU A 64 0.83 10.86 15.08
N SER A 65 1.91 10.95 14.29
CA SER A 65 3.31 11.08 14.75
C SER A 65 3.81 9.86 15.53
N LYS A 66 3.30 8.67 15.21
CA LYS A 66 3.74 7.39 15.76
C LYS A 66 4.54 6.61 14.72
N PHE A 67 5.73 7.09 14.40
CA PHE A 67 6.61 6.51 13.37
C PHE A 67 7.40 5.28 13.85
N SER A 68 6.78 4.45 14.65
CA SER A 68 7.35 3.19 15.12
C SER A 68 6.56 2.02 14.52
N PRO A 69 7.21 1.01 13.93
CA PRO A 69 6.54 -0.16 13.37
C PRO A 69 5.77 -0.96 14.41
N PHE A 70 6.08 -0.76 15.70
CA PHE A 70 5.39 -1.42 16.81
C PHE A 70 4.07 -0.74 17.20
N PHE A 71 3.87 0.53 16.87
CA PHE A 71 2.75 1.33 17.44
C PHE A 71 2.03 2.21 16.41
N ALA A 72 2.39 2.15 15.13
CA ALA A 72 1.70 2.90 14.09
C ALA A 72 0.28 2.38 13.89
N ALA A 73 -0.70 3.28 13.95
CA ALA A 73 -2.11 2.96 13.78
C ALA A 73 -2.75 3.66 12.58
N SER A 74 -2.09 4.68 12.01
CA SER A 74 -2.56 5.39 10.81
C SER A 74 -1.82 4.96 9.55
N ALA A 75 -2.50 5.00 8.41
CA ALA A 75 -1.89 4.70 7.12
C ALA A 75 -0.74 5.66 6.80
N SER A 76 -0.91 6.96 7.07
CA SER A 76 0.13 7.97 6.80
C SER A 76 1.39 7.75 7.65
N ASP A 77 1.27 7.31 8.91
CA ASP A 77 2.42 6.96 9.74
C ASP A 77 3.10 5.68 9.22
N GLN A 78 2.30 4.70 8.73
CA GLN A 78 2.80 3.47 8.14
C GLN A 78 3.59 3.75 6.85
N ASP A 79 3.13 4.67 6.00
CA ASP A 79 3.86 5.04 4.77
C ASP A 79 5.25 5.61 5.08
N VAL A 80 5.40 6.39 6.17
CA VAL A 80 6.72 6.86 6.63
C VAL A 80 7.59 5.70 7.11
N ILE A 81 7.01 4.73 7.82
CA ILE A 81 7.71 3.54 8.31
C ILE A 81 8.21 2.71 7.12
N ASP A 82 7.35 2.44 6.13
CA ASP A 82 7.68 1.64 4.95
C ASP A 82 8.80 2.27 4.10
N LEU A 83 8.94 3.59 4.15
CA LEU A 83 10.03 4.32 3.49
C LEU A 83 11.34 4.38 4.30
N THR A 84 11.29 4.17 5.61
CA THR A 84 12.43 4.41 6.52
C THR A 84 12.91 3.17 7.24
N GLN A 85 12.08 2.13 7.31
CA GLN A 85 12.40 0.87 7.97
C GLN A 85 12.59 -0.25 6.94
N ILE A 86 13.34 -1.27 7.30
CA ILE A 86 13.54 -2.45 6.46
C ILE A 86 12.69 -3.60 7.02
N ALA A 87 11.83 -4.18 6.18
CA ALA A 87 11.11 -5.39 6.52
C ALA A 87 11.95 -6.61 6.15
N LEU A 88 12.02 -7.60 7.04
CA LEU A 88 12.81 -8.82 6.81
C LEU A 88 12.34 -9.58 5.55
N LEU A 89 11.04 -9.70 5.37
CA LEU A 89 10.40 -10.25 4.17
C LEU A 89 9.37 -9.26 3.66
N GLY A 90 9.30 -9.11 2.35
CA GLY A 90 8.32 -8.25 1.69
C GLY A 90 7.13 -9.05 1.16
N ALA A 91 6.14 -8.32 0.65
CA ALA A 91 5.00 -8.90 -0.08
C ALA A 91 4.94 -8.35 -1.50
N ASP A 92 4.40 -9.15 -2.40
CA ASP A 92 4.13 -8.72 -3.78
C ASP A 92 2.83 -7.90 -3.88
N ARG A 93 2.48 -7.48 -5.09
CA ARG A 93 1.25 -6.70 -5.37
C ARG A 93 -0.05 -7.47 -5.13
N LYS A 94 0.00 -8.78 -4.92
CA LYS A 94 -1.13 -9.63 -4.53
C LYS A 94 -1.21 -9.85 -3.03
N GLY A 95 -0.20 -9.40 -2.27
CA GLY A 95 -0.07 -9.63 -0.84
C GLY A 95 0.57 -10.97 -0.49
N GLU A 96 1.16 -11.68 -1.47
CA GLU A 96 1.88 -12.94 -1.23
C GLU A 96 3.32 -12.66 -0.82
N MET A 97 3.82 -13.39 0.18
CA MET A 97 5.20 -13.22 0.69
C MET A 97 6.22 -13.50 -0.40
N VAL A 98 7.22 -12.64 -0.50
CA VAL A 98 8.41 -12.82 -1.34
C VAL A 98 9.43 -13.62 -0.53
N LEU A 99 9.74 -14.83 -1.00
CA LEU A 99 10.60 -15.77 -0.28
C LEU A 99 12.05 -15.79 -0.78
N ASN A 100 12.32 -15.29 -1.99
CA ASN A 100 13.66 -15.24 -2.60
C ASN A 100 14.04 -13.79 -2.92
N GLY A 101 14.15 -12.97 -1.87
CA GLY A 101 14.35 -11.53 -2.01
C GLY A 101 15.78 -11.13 -2.36
N ILE A 102 16.80 -11.92 -2.00
CA ILE A 102 18.23 -11.59 -2.19
C ILE A 102 18.56 -11.49 -3.68
N GLU A 103 18.25 -12.55 -4.44
CA GLU A 103 18.45 -12.59 -5.90
C GLU A 103 17.31 -11.90 -6.66
N GLY A 104 16.19 -11.70 -6.01
CA GLY A 104 14.97 -11.14 -6.58
C GLY A 104 14.02 -12.20 -7.14
N GLU A 105 12.75 -12.08 -6.79
CA GLU A 105 11.70 -12.96 -7.26
C GLU A 105 10.79 -12.23 -8.25
N THR A 106 10.69 -12.73 -9.47
CA THR A 106 9.86 -12.13 -10.53
C THR A 106 8.47 -12.77 -10.55
N ARG A 107 7.42 -11.95 -10.47
CA ARG A 107 6.01 -12.36 -10.53
C ARG A 107 5.21 -11.46 -11.45
N GLU A 108 4.28 -12.06 -12.18
CA GLU A 108 3.37 -11.32 -13.06
C GLU A 108 2.21 -10.71 -12.25
N TYR A 109 1.92 -9.43 -12.53
CA TYR A 109 0.74 -8.74 -12.04
C TYR A 109 0.12 -7.89 -13.15
N ASN A 110 -1.16 -8.18 -13.51
CA ASN A 110 -1.92 -7.50 -14.56
C ASN A 110 -1.19 -7.42 -15.92
N GLY A 111 -0.54 -8.53 -16.33
CA GLY A 111 0.15 -8.63 -17.61
C GLY A 111 1.53 -7.97 -17.63
N THR A 112 2.07 -7.58 -16.49
CA THR A 112 3.41 -6.99 -16.34
C THR A 112 4.21 -7.76 -15.31
N ASP A 113 5.46 -8.09 -15.65
CA ASP A 113 6.40 -8.73 -14.73
C ASP A 113 7.04 -7.70 -13.80
N TYR A 114 7.03 -8.00 -12.51
CA TYR A 114 7.68 -7.22 -11.46
C TYR A 114 8.67 -8.09 -10.71
N THR A 115 9.89 -7.60 -10.53
CA THR A 115 10.90 -8.27 -9.69
C THR A 115 10.94 -7.62 -8.32
N TYR A 116 10.80 -8.44 -7.29
CA TYR A 116 10.77 -8.04 -5.89
C TYR A 116 12.08 -8.44 -5.24
N TYR A 117 12.79 -7.46 -4.70
CA TYR A 117 14.04 -7.65 -3.95
C TYR A 117 13.78 -7.42 -2.47
N GLY A 118 14.58 -8.07 -1.63
CA GLY A 118 14.49 -7.96 -0.18
C GLY A 118 15.82 -8.21 0.52
N PRO A 119 15.86 -7.99 1.84
CA PRO A 119 17.06 -8.20 2.63
C PRO A 119 17.34 -9.67 2.95
N ALA A 120 16.37 -10.57 2.73
CA ALA A 120 16.47 -11.97 3.10
C ALA A 120 15.75 -12.91 2.15
N ASP A 121 16.19 -14.17 2.16
CA ASP A 121 15.47 -15.31 1.63
C ASP A 121 14.88 -16.13 2.78
N CYS A 122 13.76 -16.83 2.50
CA CYS A 122 13.09 -17.68 3.46
C CYS A 122 12.73 -19.03 2.83
N GLU A 123 13.28 -20.13 3.35
CA GLU A 123 12.83 -21.47 3.00
C GLU A 123 11.79 -21.94 4.03
N VAL A 124 10.64 -22.39 3.54
CA VAL A 124 9.53 -22.87 4.37
C VAL A 124 9.43 -24.39 4.22
N THR A 125 9.55 -25.11 5.32
CA THR A 125 9.46 -26.58 5.35
C THR A 125 8.35 -27.03 6.30
N GLU A 126 7.36 -27.75 5.77
CA GLU A 126 6.35 -28.44 6.57
C GLU A 126 6.91 -29.79 7.04
N ASN A 127 6.97 -29.97 8.34
CA ASN A 127 7.49 -31.21 8.95
C ASN A 127 6.40 -32.26 9.13
N ALA A 128 6.80 -33.52 9.17
CA ALA A 128 5.87 -34.66 9.33
C ALA A 128 5.13 -34.68 10.67
N ASP A 129 5.62 -33.94 11.67
CA ASP A 129 5.00 -33.80 12.99
C ASP A 129 3.96 -32.65 13.04
N GLY A 130 3.73 -31.96 11.92
CA GLY A 130 2.81 -30.84 11.80
C GLY A 130 3.40 -29.48 12.19
N THR A 131 4.70 -29.41 12.48
CA THR A 131 5.41 -28.13 12.68
C THR A 131 5.85 -27.55 11.35
N VAL A 132 6.12 -26.23 11.31
CA VAL A 132 6.67 -25.53 10.15
C VAL A 132 8.01 -24.91 10.54
N THR A 133 9.03 -25.15 9.73
CA THR A 133 10.34 -24.53 9.88
C THR A 133 10.49 -23.40 8.86
N TYR A 134 10.88 -22.22 9.33
CA TYR A 134 11.27 -21.08 8.52
C TYR A 134 12.78 -20.90 8.63
N ALA A 135 13.53 -21.24 7.58
CA ALA A 135 14.97 -21.00 7.52
C ALA A 135 15.22 -19.67 6.78
N ILE A 136 15.66 -18.66 7.51
CA ILE A 136 15.86 -17.32 6.98
C ILE A 136 17.35 -17.06 6.82
N ASN A 137 17.75 -16.68 5.60
CA ASN A 137 19.09 -16.23 5.26
C ASN A 137 19.06 -14.74 4.95
N MET A 138 19.75 -13.94 5.74
CA MET A 138 19.80 -12.49 5.59
C MET A 138 21.09 -12.06 4.90
N ARG A 139 21.05 -11.01 4.08
CA ARG A 139 22.23 -10.37 3.50
C ARG A 139 23.16 -9.86 4.61
N ASP A 140 24.46 -9.88 4.35
CA ASP A 140 25.50 -9.45 5.29
C ASP A 140 26.00 -8.01 5.04
N ASP A 141 25.49 -7.34 3.98
CA ASP A 141 25.88 -5.98 3.60
C ASP A 141 24.87 -4.90 4.04
N LEU A 142 23.88 -5.27 4.86
CA LEU A 142 22.88 -4.34 5.36
C LEU A 142 23.44 -3.44 6.46
N VAL A 143 23.13 -2.14 6.37
CA VAL A 143 23.55 -1.16 7.37
C VAL A 143 22.41 -0.21 7.72
N PHE A 144 22.41 0.29 8.95
CA PHE A 144 21.58 1.42 9.36
C PHE A 144 22.05 2.72 8.68
N SER A 145 21.27 3.78 8.78
CA SER A 145 21.57 5.09 8.18
C SER A 145 22.85 5.73 8.75
N ASP A 146 23.33 5.32 9.92
CA ASP A 146 24.58 5.77 10.53
C ASP A 146 25.78 4.89 10.12
N GLY A 147 25.56 3.86 9.31
CA GLY A 147 26.58 2.93 8.85
C GLY A 147 26.82 1.71 9.79
N THR A 148 26.09 1.59 10.90
CA THR A 148 26.17 0.41 11.77
C THR A 148 25.59 -0.82 11.05
N PRO A 149 26.25 -1.98 11.05
CA PRO A 149 25.71 -3.19 10.43
C PRO A 149 24.39 -3.63 11.07
N ILE A 150 23.43 -4.04 10.23
CA ILE A 150 22.21 -4.74 10.66
C ILE A 150 22.52 -6.22 10.75
N THR A 151 22.21 -6.82 11.88
CA THR A 151 22.54 -8.21 12.19
C THR A 151 21.32 -9.03 12.58
N ILE A 152 21.48 -10.33 12.74
CA ILE A 152 20.43 -11.21 13.22
C ILE A 152 19.97 -10.84 14.65
N ASP A 153 20.83 -10.22 15.45
CA ASP A 153 20.46 -9.77 16.80
C ASP A 153 19.39 -8.67 16.75
N ASP A 154 19.39 -7.82 15.72
CA ASP A 154 18.36 -6.81 15.49
C ASP A 154 17.00 -7.46 15.14
N VAL A 155 17.02 -8.56 14.38
CA VAL A 155 15.82 -9.36 14.08
C VAL A 155 15.28 -10.01 15.34
N ILE A 156 16.16 -10.62 16.15
CA ILE A 156 15.80 -11.26 17.43
C ILE A 156 15.24 -10.22 18.41
N PHE A 157 15.82 -9.02 18.45
CA PHE A 157 15.28 -7.93 19.26
C PHE A 157 13.81 -7.60 18.91
N ASN A 158 13.47 -7.53 17.62
CA ASN A 158 12.07 -7.32 17.19
C ASN A 158 11.16 -8.44 17.71
N LEU A 159 11.58 -9.70 17.66
CA LEU A 159 10.81 -10.82 18.19
C LEU A 159 10.58 -10.68 19.70
N TYR A 160 11.60 -10.25 20.46
CA TYR A 160 11.44 -10.00 21.90
C TYR A 160 10.41 -8.91 22.19
N VAL A 161 10.37 -7.82 21.40
CA VAL A 161 9.39 -6.75 21.55
C VAL A 161 7.98 -7.29 21.33
N TYR A 162 7.73 -8.03 20.24
CA TYR A 162 6.40 -8.60 19.95
C TYR A 162 5.97 -9.70 20.93
N MET A 163 6.92 -10.40 21.56
CA MET A 163 6.63 -11.44 22.55
C MET A 163 6.54 -10.92 23.98
N ASP A 164 6.80 -9.64 24.22
CA ASP A 164 6.67 -9.06 25.55
C ASP A 164 5.20 -9.07 26.00
N PRO A 165 4.87 -9.61 27.20
CA PRO A 165 3.49 -9.68 27.67
C PRO A 165 2.83 -8.31 27.90
N THR A 166 3.61 -7.24 27.94
CA THR A 166 3.14 -5.86 28.12
C THR A 166 2.98 -5.10 26.79
N TYR A 167 3.33 -5.74 25.67
CA TYR A 167 3.14 -5.16 24.36
C TYR A 167 1.65 -5.02 24.03
N ASP A 168 1.22 -3.83 23.66
CA ASP A 168 -0.17 -3.44 23.39
C ASP A 168 -0.35 -2.71 22.02
N GLY A 169 0.60 -2.89 21.10
CA GLY A 169 0.62 -2.30 19.77
C GLY A 169 -0.29 -2.98 18.76
#